data_6e3aa4a8f7fe076851e4a6abe02bdbc8
#
_entry.id   6e3aa4a8f7fe076851e4a6abe02bdbc8
#
_cell.length_a   1.000
_cell.length_b   1.000
_cell.length_c   1.000
_cell.angle_alpha   90.00
_cell.angle_beta   90.00
_cell.angle_gamma   90.00
#
_symmetry.space_group_name_H-M   'P 1'
#
loop_
_entity.id
_entity.type
_entity.pdbx_description
1 polymer ?
#
loop_
_entity_poly.entity_id
_entity_poly.type
_entity_poly.pdbx_seq_one_letter_code
_entity_poly.pdbx_strand_id
1 'polypeptide(L)'
;PDYVPRSGQPGKDVVWVPTQQVLIERMFEMARLTKDDYLIDLGSGDGRTVISAAKRGVRALGIEYNPDLVTLSKRTAEAEGVTDKARFVEGDIFETNFSDATVLTLFLLPELNLKLRPTILNMKPGTRVVSNTFMMDDWEPDETAVVADNCSSYCRAYHWVVPAKVAGTWRLGDGELKLAQSFQKLSGTLTVAGKAQPISDARMKGGEISFMAGGRSYTGRVDNDRMNGSSDIGRASRRRSVESLLGTAS
;
A
#
# COMPACT_ATOMS: atom_id res chain seq x y z
N PRO A 1 19.19 -12.55 32.54
CA PRO A 1 18.65 -13.49 31.56
C PRO A 1 18.17 -12.73 30.32
N ASP A 2 18.44 -13.31 29.13
CA ASP A 2 18.02 -12.71 27.89
C ASP A 2 16.49 -12.70 27.80
N TYR A 3 15.91 -11.58 27.35
CA TYR A 3 14.48 -11.48 27.12
C TYR A 3 14.06 -12.42 25.98
N VAL A 4 13.11 -13.30 26.28
CA VAL A 4 12.52 -14.23 25.32
C VAL A 4 11.01 -13.99 25.27
N PRO A 5 10.48 -13.43 24.18
CA PRO A 5 9.06 -13.16 24.06
C PRO A 5 8.26 -14.46 23.96
N ARG A 6 7.01 -14.44 24.48
CA ARG A 6 6.07 -15.55 24.38
C ARG A 6 4.92 -15.17 23.48
N SER A 7 4.61 -16.01 22.48
CA SER A 7 3.44 -15.80 21.64
C SER A 7 2.18 -15.69 22.51
N GLY A 8 1.35 -14.67 22.24
CA GLY A 8 0.18 -14.35 23.04
C GLY A 8 0.45 -13.47 24.27
N GLN A 9 1.70 -13.03 24.51
CA GLN A 9 1.97 -12.10 25.60
C GLN A 9 1.28 -10.75 25.37
N PRO A 10 0.84 -10.07 26.44
CA PRO A 10 0.22 -8.75 26.32
C PRO A 10 1.16 -7.73 25.69
N GLY A 11 0.66 -6.96 24.70
CA GLY A 11 1.24 -5.74 24.19
C GLY A 11 0.45 -4.52 24.66
N LYS A 12 0.68 -3.35 24.06
CA LYS A 12 -0.07 -2.13 24.38
C LYS A 12 -1.55 -2.27 24.00
N ASP A 13 -1.79 -2.56 22.73
CA ASP A 13 -3.14 -2.61 22.15
C ASP A 13 -3.49 -3.99 21.56
N VAL A 14 -2.48 -4.85 21.39
CA VAL A 14 -2.63 -6.21 20.85
C VAL A 14 -1.71 -7.17 21.58
N VAL A 15 -2.04 -8.46 21.60
CA VAL A 15 -1.11 -9.51 22.00
C VAL A 15 -0.02 -9.69 20.94
N TRP A 16 1.21 -9.93 21.37
CA TRP A 16 2.29 -10.22 20.43
C TRP A 16 2.15 -11.63 19.85
N VAL A 17 2.09 -11.71 18.53
CA VAL A 17 2.10 -12.94 17.75
C VAL A 17 3.07 -12.76 16.58
N PRO A 18 4.07 -13.61 16.42
CA PRO A 18 5.02 -13.46 15.32
C PRO A 18 4.43 -13.88 13.99
N THR A 19 4.64 -13.09 12.93
CA THR A 19 4.33 -13.48 11.56
C THR A 19 5.24 -14.64 11.13
N GLN A 20 4.68 -15.69 10.54
CA GLN A 20 5.45 -16.83 10.07
C GLN A 20 6.30 -16.45 8.86
N GLN A 21 7.53 -16.98 8.79
CA GLN A 21 8.51 -16.59 7.77
C GLN A 21 7.97 -16.80 6.35
N VAL A 22 7.28 -17.91 6.10
CA VAL A 22 6.70 -18.19 4.78
C VAL A 22 5.67 -17.14 4.35
N LEU A 23 4.94 -16.56 5.31
CA LEU A 23 4.01 -15.47 5.02
C LEU A 23 4.73 -14.14 4.78
N ILE A 24 5.80 -13.85 5.53
CA ILE A 24 6.65 -12.67 5.28
C ILE A 24 7.16 -12.69 3.84
N GLU A 25 7.67 -13.83 3.37
CA GLU A 25 8.15 -14.00 2.00
C GLU A 25 7.04 -13.70 0.99
N ARG A 26 5.84 -14.26 1.23
CA ARG A 26 4.68 -13.99 0.37
C ARG A 26 4.24 -12.53 0.39
N MET A 27 4.26 -11.88 1.54
CA MET A 27 3.96 -10.45 1.69
C MET A 27 4.95 -9.58 0.88
N PHE A 28 6.24 -9.94 0.86
CA PHE A 28 7.25 -9.24 0.06
C PHE A 28 7.05 -9.43 -1.44
N GLU A 29 6.63 -10.62 -1.88
CA GLU A 29 6.26 -10.89 -3.28
C GLU A 29 5.06 -10.03 -3.70
N MET A 30 3.99 -10.00 -2.90
CA MET A 30 2.80 -9.19 -3.16
C MET A 30 3.15 -7.69 -3.26
N ALA A 31 4.01 -7.20 -2.37
CA ALA A 31 4.52 -5.82 -2.41
C ALA A 31 5.51 -5.59 -3.56
N ARG A 32 5.97 -6.63 -4.26
CA ARG A 32 7.06 -6.54 -5.24
C ARG A 32 8.26 -5.78 -4.67
N LEU A 33 8.67 -6.19 -3.47
CA LEU A 33 9.71 -5.52 -2.70
C LEU A 33 11.04 -5.52 -3.45
N THR A 34 11.68 -4.36 -3.56
CA THR A 34 12.97 -4.16 -4.22
C THR A 34 13.96 -3.44 -3.31
N LYS A 35 15.23 -3.40 -3.70
CA LYS A 35 16.29 -2.70 -2.95
C LYS A 35 16.10 -1.18 -2.87
N ASP A 36 15.30 -0.62 -3.78
CA ASP A 36 15.01 0.81 -3.84
C ASP A 36 13.89 1.22 -2.87
N ASP A 37 13.25 0.24 -2.24
CA ASP A 37 12.17 0.47 -1.30
C ASP A 37 12.68 0.89 0.08
N TYR A 38 11.79 1.56 0.79
CA TYR A 38 11.87 1.78 2.22
C TYR A 38 10.68 1.11 2.89
N LEU A 39 10.93 -0.03 3.55
CA LEU A 39 9.91 -0.76 4.28
C LEU A 39 9.81 -0.26 5.72
N ILE A 40 8.59 0.02 6.18
CA ILE A 40 8.31 0.26 7.60
C ILE A 40 7.31 -0.78 8.09
N ASP A 41 7.66 -1.46 9.18
CA ASP A 41 6.82 -2.45 9.86
C ASP A 41 6.20 -1.81 11.11
N LEU A 42 4.88 -1.70 11.14
CA LEU A 42 4.14 -1.07 12.22
C LEU A 42 3.72 -2.12 13.26
N GLY A 43 4.30 -2.02 14.46
CA GLY A 43 4.22 -3.06 15.48
C GLY A 43 5.19 -4.20 15.17
N SER A 44 6.48 -3.86 15.04
CA SER A 44 7.49 -4.77 14.45
C SER A 44 7.84 -5.98 15.33
N GLY A 45 7.36 -6.03 16.55
CA GLY A 45 7.58 -7.15 17.46
C GLY A 45 9.07 -7.48 17.63
N ASP A 46 9.45 -8.73 17.38
CA ASP A 46 10.84 -9.20 17.46
C ASP A 46 11.71 -8.82 16.25
N GLY A 47 11.17 -8.01 15.32
CA GLY A 47 11.91 -7.45 14.20
C GLY A 47 12.09 -8.37 13.00
N ARG A 48 11.53 -9.59 13.01
CA ARG A 48 11.75 -10.58 11.95
C ARG A 48 11.41 -10.11 10.54
N THR A 49 10.33 -9.34 10.36
CA THR A 49 9.93 -8.77 9.07
C THR A 49 10.97 -7.77 8.56
N VAL A 50 11.39 -6.86 9.43
CA VAL A 50 12.42 -5.85 9.14
C VAL A 50 13.76 -6.49 8.80
N ILE A 51 14.20 -7.48 9.59
CA ILE A 51 15.45 -8.22 9.38
C ILE A 51 15.39 -8.99 8.06
N SER A 52 14.26 -9.63 7.76
CA SER A 52 14.06 -10.36 6.49
C SER A 52 14.15 -9.42 5.27
N ALA A 53 13.60 -8.21 5.37
CA ALA A 53 13.74 -7.19 4.33
C ALA A 53 15.20 -6.71 4.19
N ALA A 54 15.87 -6.45 5.30
CA ALA A 54 17.26 -6.01 5.34
C ALA A 54 18.23 -7.04 4.72
N LYS A 55 18.01 -8.35 4.96
CA LYS A 55 18.77 -9.44 4.31
C LYS A 55 18.63 -9.44 2.78
N ARG A 56 17.56 -8.87 2.25
CA ARG A 56 17.34 -8.66 0.80
C ARG A 56 17.95 -7.35 0.29
N GLY A 57 18.65 -6.60 1.15
CA GLY A 57 19.26 -5.31 0.83
C GLY A 57 18.29 -4.13 0.86
N VAL A 58 17.09 -4.31 1.37
CA VAL A 58 16.06 -3.27 1.51
C VAL A 58 16.31 -2.47 2.79
N ARG A 59 16.25 -1.14 2.72
CA ARG A 59 16.23 -0.29 3.90
C ARG A 59 14.91 -0.52 4.65
N ALA A 60 14.97 -0.85 5.94
CA ALA A 60 13.81 -1.20 6.71
C ALA A 60 13.85 -0.62 8.14
N LEU A 61 12.68 -0.21 8.64
CA LEU A 61 12.46 0.33 9.98
C LEU A 61 11.35 -0.46 10.66
N GLY A 62 11.58 -0.88 11.89
CA GLY A 62 10.55 -1.37 12.80
C GLY A 62 10.16 -0.30 13.80
N ILE A 63 8.87 -0.05 13.94
CA ILE A 63 8.30 0.79 15.01
C ILE A 63 7.60 -0.15 15.98
N GLU A 64 8.04 -0.17 17.23
CA GLU A 64 7.52 -1.07 18.26
C GLU A 64 7.38 -0.32 19.59
N TYR A 65 6.28 -0.54 20.27
CA TYR A 65 5.99 0.13 21.54
C TYR A 65 6.75 -0.49 22.72
N ASN A 66 6.98 -1.81 22.66
CA ASN A 66 7.64 -2.54 23.76
C ASN A 66 9.17 -2.41 23.67
N PRO A 67 9.83 -1.75 24.66
CA PRO A 67 11.28 -1.52 24.63
C PRO A 67 12.11 -2.81 24.69
N ASP A 68 11.59 -3.89 25.30
CA ASP A 68 12.30 -5.17 25.35
C ASP A 68 12.33 -5.83 23.96
N LEU A 69 11.22 -5.74 23.20
CA LEU A 69 11.16 -6.20 21.81
C LEU A 69 12.06 -5.37 20.91
N VAL A 70 12.11 -4.05 21.09
CA VAL A 70 13.04 -3.17 20.37
C VAL A 70 14.50 -3.55 20.64
N THR A 71 14.84 -3.81 21.89
CA THR A 71 16.18 -4.23 22.29
C THR A 71 16.54 -5.58 21.68
N LEU A 72 15.61 -6.55 21.74
CA LEU A 72 15.78 -7.86 21.11
C LEU A 72 16.01 -7.73 19.60
N SER A 73 15.18 -6.93 18.92
CA SER A 73 15.27 -6.71 17.47
C SER A 73 16.63 -6.13 17.05
N LYS A 74 17.15 -5.14 17.82
CA LYS A 74 18.48 -4.55 17.57
C LYS A 74 19.59 -5.58 17.72
N ARG A 75 19.56 -6.39 18.80
CA ARG A 75 20.54 -7.46 19.01
C ARG A 75 20.48 -8.53 17.92
N THR A 76 19.26 -8.91 17.48
CA THR A 76 19.10 -9.87 16.40
C THR A 76 19.64 -9.32 15.08
N ALA A 77 19.37 -8.04 14.76
CA ALA A 77 19.90 -7.40 13.57
C ALA A 77 21.44 -7.32 13.56
N GLU A 78 22.04 -7.10 14.75
CA GLU A 78 23.50 -7.12 14.92
C GLU A 78 24.06 -8.53 14.70
N ALA A 79 23.48 -9.55 15.32
CA ALA A 79 23.87 -10.93 15.14
C ALA A 79 23.75 -11.42 13.69
N GLU A 80 22.76 -10.91 12.97
CA GLU A 80 22.51 -11.23 11.56
C GLU A 80 23.30 -10.33 10.58
N GLY A 81 24.06 -9.35 11.08
CA GLY A 81 24.92 -8.48 10.27
C GLY A 81 24.17 -7.54 9.35
N VAL A 82 22.97 -7.08 9.71
CA VAL A 82 22.10 -6.26 8.86
C VAL A 82 21.79 -4.87 9.42
N THR A 83 22.58 -4.40 10.37
CA THR A 83 22.38 -3.10 11.06
C THR A 83 22.56 -1.88 10.15
N ASP A 84 23.16 -2.04 9.00
CA ASP A 84 23.25 -1.00 7.97
C ASP A 84 21.90 -0.74 7.27
N LYS A 85 21.01 -1.74 7.24
CA LYS A 85 19.70 -1.71 6.58
C LYS A 85 18.53 -1.77 7.55
N ALA A 86 18.64 -2.53 8.66
CA ALA A 86 17.60 -2.70 9.66
C ALA A 86 17.75 -1.69 10.79
N ARG A 87 16.70 -0.92 11.05
CA ARG A 87 16.60 0.03 12.16
C ARG A 87 15.36 -0.27 12.99
N PHE A 88 15.43 0.02 14.29
CA PHE A 88 14.31 -0.16 15.20
C PHE A 88 14.21 1.02 16.15
N VAL A 89 12.98 1.52 16.33
CA VAL A 89 12.66 2.61 17.23
C VAL A 89 11.54 2.19 18.18
N GLU A 90 11.69 2.60 19.42
CA GLU A 90 10.58 2.56 20.38
C GLU A 90 9.62 3.70 20.03
N GLY A 91 8.35 3.39 19.85
CA GLY A 91 7.36 4.40 19.49
C GLY A 91 5.94 3.86 19.38
N ASP A 92 5.01 4.78 19.52
CA ASP A 92 3.60 4.54 19.21
C ASP A 92 3.37 4.71 17.71
N ILE A 93 2.81 3.71 17.05
CA ILE A 93 2.52 3.74 15.61
C ILE A 93 1.51 4.83 15.23
N PHE A 94 0.72 5.33 16.17
CA PHE A 94 -0.23 6.43 15.95
C PHE A 94 0.39 7.82 16.09
N GLU A 95 1.57 7.93 16.68
CA GLU A 95 2.29 9.18 16.92
C GLU A 95 3.58 9.28 16.12
N THR A 96 4.14 8.15 15.71
CA THR A 96 5.39 8.09 14.94
C THR A 96 5.13 8.32 13.46
N ASN A 97 5.92 9.21 12.84
CA ASN A 97 5.81 9.45 11.41
C ASN A 97 6.40 8.29 10.59
N PHE A 98 5.60 7.73 9.70
CA PHE A 98 5.99 6.68 8.74
C PHE A 98 5.70 7.06 7.29
N SER A 99 5.44 8.34 7.00
CA SER A 99 5.02 8.82 5.66
C SER A 99 6.05 8.61 4.55
N ASP A 100 7.32 8.42 4.90
CA ASP A 100 8.40 8.18 3.93
C ASP A 100 8.48 6.74 3.43
N ALA A 101 7.71 5.82 4.02
CA ALA A 101 7.68 4.44 3.57
C ALA A 101 7.18 4.31 2.14
N THR A 102 7.81 3.43 1.36
CA THR A 102 7.28 2.97 0.08
C THR A 102 6.51 1.65 0.21
N VAL A 103 6.79 0.91 1.29
CA VAL A 103 6.10 -0.32 1.68
C VAL A 103 5.81 -0.30 3.17
N LEU A 104 4.56 -0.54 3.55
CA LEU A 104 4.15 -0.79 4.93
C LEU A 104 3.80 -2.25 5.13
N THR A 105 4.21 -2.82 6.25
CA THR A 105 3.76 -4.13 6.71
C THR A 105 3.03 -4.01 8.04
N LEU A 106 1.95 -4.79 8.19
CA LEU A 106 1.06 -4.76 9.33
C LEU A 106 0.72 -6.18 9.80
N PHE A 107 0.71 -6.38 11.11
CA PHE A 107 0.01 -7.49 11.74
C PHE A 107 -0.70 -6.98 13.00
N LEU A 108 -1.75 -6.24 12.78
CA LEU A 108 -2.52 -5.54 13.80
C LEU A 108 -3.99 -5.95 13.74
N LEU A 109 -4.71 -5.77 14.85
CA LEU A 109 -6.15 -6.02 14.90
C LEU A 109 -6.92 -5.06 13.94
N PRO A 110 -8.13 -5.45 13.48
CA PRO A 110 -8.93 -4.66 12.55
C PRO A 110 -9.14 -3.22 13.01
N GLU A 111 -9.39 -3.00 14.29
CA GLU A 111 -9.65 -1.67 14.86
C GLU A 111 -8.42 -0.76 14.74
N LEU A 112 -7.21 -1.31 14.88
CA LEU A 112 -5.97 -0.55 14.73
C LEU A 112 -5.70 -0.24 13.26
N ASN A 113 -5.97 -1.19 12.37
CA ASN A 113 -5.89 -0.96 10.92
C ASN A 113 -6.83 0.18 10.51
N LEU A 114 -8.06 0.20 11.02
CA LEU A 114 -9.03 1.27 10.75
C LEU A 114 -8.57 2.62 11.30
N LYS A 115 -7.96 2.65 12.47
CA LYS A 115 -7.40 3.87 13.05
C LYS A 115 -6.21 4.41 12.24
N LEU A 116 -5.39 3.53 11.66
CA LEU A 116 -4.26 3.90 10.80
C LEU A 116 -4.67 4.29 9.37
N ARG A 117 -5.79 3.76 8.88
CA ARG A 117 -6.25 3.90 7.49
C ARG A 117 -6.27 5.35 6.98
N PRO A 118 -6.78 6.36 7.70
CA PRO A 118 -6.74 7.75 7.23
C PRO A 118 -5.31 8.27 7.00
N THR A 119 -4.37 7.93 7.88
CA THR A 119 -2.96 8.28 7.73
C THR A 119 -2.34 7.58 6.53
N ILE A 120 -2.61 6.29 6.36
CA ILE A 120 -2.14 5.49 5.23
C ILE A 120 -2.67 6.04 3.89
N LEU A 121 -3.95 6.39 3.81
CA LEU A 121 -4.56 6.98 2.61
C LEU A 121 -4.03 8.37 2.26
N ASN A 122 -3.32 9.03 3.17
CA ASN A 122 -2.65 10.31 2.95
C ASN A 122 -1.17 10.14 2.56
N MET A 123 -0.65 8.92 2.52
CA MET A 123 0.69 8.65 2.03
C MET A 123 0.80 8.87 0.52
N LYS A 124 2.02 8.88 0.02
CA LYS A 124 2.29 9.05 -1.42
C LYS A 124 1.55 7.98 -2.22
N PRO A 125 0.81 8.37 -3.28
CA PRO A 125 0.19 7.41 -4.18
C PRO A 125 1.21 6.41 -4.73
N GLY A 126 0.85 5.12 -4.72
CA GLY A 126 1.77 4.04 -5.07
C GLY A 126 2.47 3.39 -3.88
N THR A 127 2.36 3.95 -2.66
CA THR A 127 2.79 3.23 -1.45
C THR A 127 2.02 1.92 -1.35
N ARG A 128 2.74 0.81 -1.12
CA ARG A 128 2.18 -0.53 -1.01
C ARG A 128 2.03 -0.91 0.44
N VAL A 129 0.88 -1.44 0.79
CA VAL A 129 0.55 -1.86 2.16
C VAL A 129 0.22 -3.33 2.15
N VAL A 130 0.87 -4.11 3.00
CA VAL A 130 0.56 -5.55 3.14
C VAL A 130 0.25 -5.86 4.59
N SER A 131 -0.93 -6.43 4.82
CA SER A 131 -1.39 -6.81 6.16
C SER A 131 -1.50 -8.33 6.29
N ASN A 132 -0.92 -8.87 7.35
CA ASN A 132 -1.17 -10.24 7.77
C ASN A 132 -2.58 -10.34 8.36
N THR A 133 -3.39 -11.25 7.83
CA THR A 133 -4.70 -11.72 8.31
C THR A 133 -5.81 -10.67 8.36
N PHE A 134 -5.56 -9.43 8.74
CA PHE A 134 -6.60 -8.45 9.03
C PHE A 134 -6.73 -7.39 7.93
N MET A 135 -7.97 -7.10 7.57
CA MET A 135 -8.35 -6.14 6.52
C MET A 135 -8.45 -4.71 7.08
N MET A 136 -8.81 -3.79 6.19
CA MET A 136 -9.10 -2.38 6.48
C MET A 136 -10.58 -2.05 6.21
N ASP A 137 -11.48 -2.95 6.67
CA ASP A 137 -12.92 -2.86 6.54
C ASP A 137 -13.37 -2.70 5.07
N ASP A 138 -14.06 -1.62 4.72
CA ASP A 138 -14.59 -1.35 3.39
C ASP A 138 -13.55 -0.93 2.34
N TRP A 139 -12.29 -0.70 2.73
CA TRP A 139 -11.21 -0.58 1.76
C TRP A 139 -10.78 -1.98 1.29
N GLU A 140 -11.42 -2.46 0.24
CA GLU A 140 -11.13 -3.78 -0.33
C GLU A 140 -9.67 -3.87 -0.81
N PRO A 141 -8.99 -5.01 -0.57
CA PRO A 141 -7.62 -5.20 -1.04
C PRO A 141 -7.54 -5.32 -2.56
N ASP A 142 -6.42 -4.89 -3.12
CA ASP A 142 -6.09 -5.09 -4.54
C ASP A 142 -5.67 -6.54 -4.83
N GLU A 143 -5.09 -7.23 -3.83
CA GLU A 143 -4.67 -8.62 -3.92
C GLU A 143 -4.85 -9.33 -2.57
N THR A 144 -5.22 -10.60 -2.61
CA THR A 144 -5.30 -11.49 -1.45
C THR A 144 -4.49 -12.75 -1.72
N ALA A 145 -3.71 -13.20 -0.75
CA ALA A 145 -2.98 -14.46 -0.83
C ALA A 145 -3.21 -15.32 0.42
N VAL A 146 -3.21 -16.62 0.22
CA VAL A 146 -3.23 -17.64 1.29
C VAL A 146 -2.04 -18.56 1.08
N VAL A 147 -1.25 -18.75 2.13
CA VAL A 147 -0.14 -19.69 2.14
C VAL A 147 -0.65 -20.98 2.77
N ALA A 148 -0.71 -22.07 1.98
CA ALA A 148 -1.21 -23.37 2.43
C ALA A 148 -0.11 -24.23 3.08
N ASP A 149 1.10 -24.16 2.54
CA ASP A 149 2.20 -25.00 2.96
C ASP A 149 3.09 -24.33 4.01
N ASN A 150 3.49 -25.10 5.03
CA ASN A 150 4.40 -24.64 6.10
C ASN A 150 3.91 -23.40 6.88
N CYS A 151 2.59 -23.19 6.88
CA CYS A 151 1.96 -22.11 7.65
C CYS A 151 0.85 -22.69 8.53
N SER A 152 0.97 -22.56 9.85
CA SER A 152 0.07 -23.20 10.82
C SER A 152 -1.07 -22.30 11.29
N SER A 153 -0.88 -20.97 11.27
CA SER A 153 -1.87 -19.99 11.70
C SER A 153 -1.56 -18.62 11.11
N TYR A 154 -2.61 -17.80 10.90
CA TYR A 154 -2.45 -16.45 10.32
C TYR A 154 -1.73 -16.49 8.98
N CYS A 155 -2.26 -17.31 8.05
CA CYS A 155 -1.62 -17.64 6.78
C CYS A 155 -2.18 -16.85 5.59
N ARG A 156 -2.89 -15.76 5.85
CA ARG A 156 -3.50 -14.93 4.82
C ARG A 156 -2.87 -13.55 4.82
N ALA A 157 -2.62 -13.01 3.64
CA ALA A 157 -2.16 -11.63 3.48
C ALA A 157 -3.06 -10.87 2.52
N TYR A 158 -3.19 -9.58 2.79
CA TYR A 158 -3.93 -8.62 1.98
C TYR A 158 -3.00 -7.50 1.56
N HIS A 159 -3.15 -7.05 0.31
CA HIS A 159 -2.31 -6.01 -0.26
C HIS A 159 -3.16 -4.89 -0.84
N TRP A 160 -2.77 -3.66 -0.57
CA TRP A 160 -3.33 -2.42 -1.13
C TRP A 160 -2.24 -1.55 -1.72
N VAL A 161 -2.61 -0.77 -2.73
CA VAL A 161 -1.77 0.31 -3.26
C VAL A 161 -2.49 1.63 -2.97
N VAL A 162 -1.84 2.53 -2.24
CA VAL A 162 -2.42 3.83 -1.91
C VAL A 162 -2.79 4.58 -3.18
N PRO A 163 -4.09 4.88 -3.42
CA PRO A 163 -4.52 5.54 -4.64
C PRO A 163 -4.28 7.05 -4.59
N ALA A 164 -4.00 7.66 -5.74
CA ALA A 164 -4.09 9.11 -5.86
C ALA A 164 -5.54 9.57 -5.63
N LYS A 165 -5.72 10.76 -5.08
CA LYS A 165 -7.02 11.38 -4.85
C LYS A 165 -7.41 12.14 -6.11
N VAL A 166 -8.48 11.71 -6.77
CA VAL A 166 -8.91 12.23 -8.08
C VAL A 166 -10.38 12.66 -8.11
N ALA A 167 -11.09 12.59 -6.99
CA ALA A 167 -12.47 13.06 -6.93
C ALA A 167 -12.55 14.56 -7.30
N GLY A 168 -13.53 14.90 -8.09
CA GLY A 168 -13.74 16.27 -8.57
C GLY A 168 -13.87 16.37 -10.08
N THR A 169 -13.69 17.58 -10.60
CA THR A 169 -13.83 17.88 -12.01
C THR A 169 -12.48 18.15 -12.65
N TRP A 170 -12.20 17.43 -13.74
CA TRP A 170 -10.97 17.55 -14.52
C TRP A 170 -11.29 18.07 -15.91
N ARG A 171 -10.52 19.06 -16.39
CA ARG A 171 -10.61 19.56 -17.75
C ARG A 171 -9.70 18.73 -18.67
N LEU A 172 -10.25 18.24 -19.78
CA LEU A 172 -9.55 17.41 -20.76
C LEU A 172 -9.65 18.04 -22.14
N GLY A 173 -8.81 19.02 -22.46
CA GLY A 173 -8.97 19.81 -23.69
C GLY A 173 -10.33 20.49 -23.73
N ASP A 174 -11.15 20.15 -24.74
CA ASP A 174 -12.53 20.65 -24.87
C ASP A 174 -13.57 19.83 -24.09
N GLY A 175 -13.10 18.86 -23.28
CA GLY A 175 -13.95 17.96 -22.52
C GLY A 175 -13.83 18.15 -21.01
N GLU A 176 -14.64 17.40 -20.30
CA GLU A 176 -14.69 17.40 -18.84
C GLU A 176 -14.84 15.96 -18.32
N LEU A 177 -14.06 15.60 -17.32
CA LEU A 177 -14.19 14.34 -16.59
C LEU A 177 -14.58 14.62 -15.13
N LYS A 178 -15.80 14.25 -14.75
CA LYS A 178 -16.28 14.31 -13.36
C LYS A 178 -16.08 12.96 -12.70
N LEU A 179 -15.38 12.94 -11.57
CA LEU A 179 -15.05 11.74 -10.83
C LEU A 179 -15.59 11.79 -9.40
N ALA A 180 -16.25 10.71 -8.99
CA ALA A 180 -16.44 10.32 -7.61
C ALA A 180 -15.51 9.14 -7.30
N GLN A 181 -14.98 9.10 -6.08
CA GLN A 181 -13.97 8.12 -5.68
C GLN A 181 -14.31 7.49 -4.33
N SER A 182 -14.20 6.16 -4.29
CA SER A 182 -14.23 5.36 -3.07
C SER A 182 -12.96 4.49 -3.07
N PHE A 183 -11.93 4.93 -2.34
CA PHE A 183 -10.60 4.34 -2.34
C PHE A 183 -10.02 4.24 -3.77
N GLN A 184 -9.75 3.01 -4.26
CA GLN A 184 -9.28 2.81 -5.65
C GLN A 184 -10.41 2.72 -6.69
N LYS A 185 -11.68 2.67 -6.28
CA LYS A 185 -12.82 2.58 -7.19
C LYS A 185 -13.29 3.97 -7.60
N LEU A 186 -13.60 4.12 -8.87
CA LEU A 186 -14.07 5.38 -9.45
C LEU A 186 -15.43 5.20 -10.11
N SER A 187 -16.21 6.28 -10.10
CA SER A 187 -17.40 6.43 -10.92
C SER A 187 -17.45 7.87 -11.47
N GLY A 188 -18.25 8.12 -12.49
CA GLY A 188 -18.34 9.47 -13.02
C GLY A 188 -18.78 9.53 -14.46
N THR A 189 -18.51 10.68 -15.08
CA THR A 189 -18.95 11.01 -16.43
C THR A 189 -17.85 11.72 -17.20
N LEU A 190 -17.61 11.25 -18.42
CA LEU A 190 -16.76 11.93 -19.40
C LEU A 190 -17.65 12.69 -20.39
N THR A 191 -17.45 14.00 -20.52
CA THR A 191 -18.11 14.84 -21.51
C THR A 191 -17.10 15.26 -22.58
N VAL A 192 -17.36 14.93 -23.83
CA VAL A 192 -16.54 15.33 -24.99
C VAL A 192 -17.46 15.88 -26.07
N ALA A 193 -17.14 17.04 -26.64
CA ALA A 193 -17.92 17.72 -27.63
C ALA A 193 -19.42 17.86 -27.24
N GLY A 194 -19.67 18.16 -25.96
CA GLY A 194 -21.04 18.34 -25.43
C GLY A 194 -21.80 17.03 -25.17
N LYS A 195 -21.22 15.87 -25.46
CA LYS A 195 -21.84 14.56 -25.22
C LYS A 195 -21.31 13.95 -23.94
N ALA A 196 -22.16 13.79 -22.92
CA ALA A 196 -21.87 13.15 -21.66
C ALA A 196 -22.02 11.63 -21.78
N GLN A 197 -21.04 10.89 -21.27
CA GLN A 197 -21.00 9.43 -21.26
C GLN A 197 -20.58 8.94 -19.86
N PRO A 198 -21.29 7.96 -19.28
CA PRO A 198 -20.85 7.36 -18.02
C PRO A 198 -19.54 6.62 -18.25
N ILE A 199 -18.67 6.66 -17.24
CA ILE A 199 -17.47 5.82 -17.22
C ILE A 199 -17.79 4.47 -16.57
N SER A 200 -17.08 3.42 -17.00
CA SER A 200 -17.13 2.06 -16.42
C SER A 200 -15.74 1.50 -16.24
N ASP A 201 -15.62 0.41 -15.46
CA ASP A 201 -14.35 -0.26 -15.15
C ASP A 201 -13.28 0.73 -14.64
N ALA A 202 -13.75 1.71 -13.89
CA ALA A 202 -12.95 2.87 -13.52
C ALA A 202 -12.26 2.66 -12.17
N ARG A 203 -10.95 2.79 -12.16
CA ARG A 203 -10.14 2.56 -10.96
C ARG A 203 -8.83 3.33 -10.95
N MET A 204 -8.31 3.52 -9.74
CA MET A 204 -6.93 3.91 -9.47
C MET A 204 -6.07 2.69 -9.13
N LYS A 205 -4.82 2.72 -9.57
CA LYS A 205 -3.74 1.88 -9.05
C LYS A 205 -2.54 2.78 -8.75
N GLY A 206 -2.38 3.15 -7.48
CA GLY A 206 -1.44 4.21 -7.12
C GLY A 206 -1.77 5.50 -7.84
N GLY A 207 -0.83 6.05 -8.60
CA GLY A 207 -1.02 7.23 -9.44
C GLY A 207 -1.61 6.95 -10.83
N GLU A 208 -1.91 5.68 -11.17
CA GLU A 208 -2.44 5.32 -12.48
C GLU A 208 -3.97 5.25 -12.44
N ILE A 209 -4.63 5.95 -13.36
CA ILE A 209 -6.07 5.90 -13.59
C ILE A 209 -6.37 5.08 -14.84
N SER A 210 -7.43 4.27 -14.79
CA SER A 210 -7.98 3.59 -15.96
C SER A 210 -9.51 3.60 -15.92
N PHE A 211 -10.16 3.75 -17.08
CA PHE A 211 -11.61 3.67 -17.23
C PHE A 211 -12.02 3.43 -18.67
N MET A 212 -13.27 3.03 -18.87
CA MET A 212 -13.92 2.93 -20.18
C MET A 212 -14.96 4.04 -20.31
N ALA A 213 -15.09 4.64 -21.50
CA ALA A 213 -16.20 5.55 -21.86
C ALA A 213 -16.46 5.48 -23.36
N GLY A 214 -17.74 5.36 -23.76
CA GLY A 214 -18.13 5.33 -25.16
C GLY A 214 -17.43 4.27 -26.01
N GLY A 215 -17.15 3.11 -25.43
CA GLY A 215 -16.45 2.00 -26.09
C GLY A 215 -14.93 2.20 -26.24
N ARG A 216 -14.36 3.23 -25.62
CA ARG A 216 -12.92 3.50 -25.63
C ARG A 216 -12.32 3.23 -24.25
N SER A 217 -11.09 2.74 -24.22
CA SER A 217 -10.27 2.62 -23.01
C SER A 217 -9.43 3.87 -22.82
N TYR A 218 -9.40 4.36 -21.60
CA TYR A 218 -8.60 5.50 -21.17
C TYR A 218 -7.65 5.06 -20.06
N THR A 219 -6.40 5.45 -20.18
CA THR A 219 -5.39 5.25 -19.15
C THR A 219 -4.61 6.54 -18.94
N GLY A 220 -4.21 6.80 -17.72
CA GLY A 220 -3.46 8.02 -17.43
C GLY A 220 -2.66 7.90 -16.14
N ARG A 221 -1.78 8.86 -15.95
CA ARG A 221 -1.04 9.06 -14.70
C ARG A 221 -1.43 10.39 -14.09
N VAL A 222 -1.69 10.34 -12.80
CA VAL A 222 -2.05 11.50 -11.98
C VAL A 222 -0.84 11.91 -11.18
N ASP A 223 -0.50 13.19 -11.24
CA ASP A 223 0.52 13.84 -10.45
C ASP A 223 -0.07 15.15 -9.90
N ASN A 224 -0.46 15.09 -8.60
CA ASN A 224 -1.18 16.16 -7.90
C ASN A 224 -2.46 16.59 -8.67
N ASP A 225 -2.46 17.81 -9.21
CA ASP A 225 -3.56 18.43 -9.95
C ASP A 225 -3.47 18.24 -11.47
N ARG A 226 -2.58 17.36 -11.94
CA ARG A 226 -2.37 17.07 -13.36
C ARG A 226 -2.65 15.60 -13.67
N MET A 227 -3.26 15.38 -14.81
CA MET A 227 -3.50 14.05 -15.35
C MET A 227 -2.99 13.98 -16.78
N ASN A 228 -2.06 13.08 -17.07
CA ASN A 228 -1.53 12.81 -18.40
C ASN A 228 -1.95 11.41 -18.82
N GLY A 229 -2.50 11.24 -20.01
CA GLY A 229 -2.99 9.95 -20.41
C GLY A 229 -3.16 9.75 -21.90
N SER A 230 -3.68 8.60 -22.27
CA SER A 230 -3.97 8.16 -23.63
C SER A 230 -5.35 7.49 -23.70
N SER A 231 -5.94 7.42 -24.91
CA SER A 231 -7.11 6.62 -25.16
C SER A 231 -6.85 5.64 -26.30
N ASP A 232 -7.24 4.37 -26.11
CA ASP A 232 -7.24 3.35 -27.14
C ASP A 232 -8.66 3.12 -27.65
N ILE A 233 -8.82 3.00 -28.96
CA ILE A 233 -10.08 2.58 -29.56
C ILE A 233 -10.12 1.05 -29.48
N GLY A 234 -11.09 0.49 -28.76
CA GLY A 234 -11.27 -0.95 -28.62
C GLY A 234 -11.23 -1.67 -29.98
N ARG A 235 -10.34 -2.65 -30.14
CA ARG A 235 -10.12 -3.52 -31.30
C ARG A 235 -9.50 -2.92 -32.57
N ALA A 236 -8.89 -1.76 -32.56
CA ALA A 236 -8.01 -1.36 -33.64
C ALA A 236 -6.56 -1.29 -33.14
N SER A 237 -5.67 -2.09 -33.73
CA SER A 237 -4.27 -2.26 -33.39
C SER A 237 -3.39 -1.05 -33.78
N ARG A 238 -3.71 0.15 -33.30
CA ARG A 238 -2.82 1.31 -33.35
C ARG A 238 -3.04 2.15 -32.10
N ARG A 239 -2.08 2.11 -31.18
CA ARG A 239 -1.94 3.15 -30.16
C ARG A 239 -1.79 4.48 -30.87
N ARG A 240 -2.79 5.34 -30.78
CA ARG A 240 -2.61 6.75 -31.07
C ARG A 240 -2.31 7.40 -29.72
N SER A 241 -1.09 7.90 -29.55
CA SER A 241 -0.82 8.90 -28.53
C SER A 241 -1.73 10.08 -28.81
N VAL A 242 -2.72 10.28 -27.97
CA VAL A 242 -3.49 11.51 -27.95
C VAL A 242 -2.60 12.52 -27.25
N GLU A 243 -2.37 13.67 -27.87
CA GLU A 243 -1.71 14.82 -27.26
C GLU A 243 -2.21 14.98 -25.82
N SER A 244 -1.28 15.12 -24.91
CA SER A 244 -1.44 15.19 -23.46
C SER A 244 -2.85 15.60 -23.02
N LEU A 245 -3.59 14.65 -22.42
CA LEU A 245 -4.74 14.99 -21.61
C LEU A 245 -4.22 15.75 -20.37
N LEU A 246 -3.97 17.04 -20.52
CA LEU A 246 -3.61 17.89 -19.39
C LEU A 246 -4.91 18.24 -18.67
N GLY A 247 -5.21 17.49 -17.62
CA GLY A 247 -6.29 17.83 -16.71
C GLY A 247 -5.74 18.61 -15.52
N THR A 248 -6.35 19.73 -15.19
CA THR A 248 -6.15 20.43 -13.92
C THR A 248 -7.39 20.28 -13.06
N ALA A 249 -7.20 20.00 -11.78
CA ALA A 249 -8.29 20.02 -10.81
C ALA A 249 -8.75 21.47 -10.59
N SER A 250 -10.03 21.70 -10.58
CA SER A 250 -10.66 22.98 -10.25
C SER A 250 -11.39 22.92 -8.92
#